data_841dfc94bf842e99bd1ae2d695021cf2
#
_entry.id   841dfc94bf842e99bd1ae2d695021cf2
#
_cell.length_a   1.000
_cell.length_b   1.000
_cell.length_c   1.000
_cell.angle_alpha   90.00
_cell.angle_beta   90.00
_cell.angle_gamma   90.00
#
_symmetry.space_group_name_H-M   'P 1'
#
loop_
_entity.id
_entity.type
_entity.pdbx_description
1 polymer ?
#
loop_
_entity_poly.entity_id
_entity_poly.type
_entity_poly.pdbx_seq_one_letter_code
_entity_poly.pdbx_strand_id
1 'polypeptide(L)'
;FKDCGVSFLEDPTDMVGTVLLWLGKDPNSQSEDDLKLAEAALLKVRPYIRTIHSSQYIEDLANGEVCIAVGYSGDVLQARDRAAEAGKEIDIRFVIPREGALMWFDTLAIPADAAHPGNAHAFINYLLRPEVAAANSNFVKYATANTAALAQVNEELRNDAGIYPTPEVKERLQPNLAKSAEFTRALNRAWTHFVTGR
;
A
#
# COMPACT_ATOMS: atom_id res chain seq x y z
N PHE A 1 15.84 -8.47 -12.95
CA PHE A 1 14.66 -7.58 -12.86
C PHE A 1 14.82 -6.27 -13.63
N LYS A 2 16.05 -5.80 -13.87
CA LYS A 2 16.29 -4.54 -14.60
C LYS A 2 15.69 -4.51 -16.02
N ASP A 3 15.54 -5.66 -16.65
CA ASP A 3 15.06 -5.77 -18.03
C ASP A 3 13.53 -5.86 -18.11
N CYS A 4 12.86 -6.30 -17.03
CA CYS A 4 11.39 -6.44 -17.01
C CYS A 4 10.67 -5.26 -16.34
N GLY A 5 11.42 -4.32 -15.76
CA GLY A 5 10.88 -3.13 -15.12
C GLY A 5 10.43 -3.33 -13.67
N VAL A 6 10.68 -2.28 -12.89
CA VAL A 6 10.28 -2.18 -11.48
C VAL A 6 9.49 -0.89 -11.29
N SER A 7 8.38 -0.94 -10.55
CA SER A 7 7.58 0.22 -10.19
C SER A 7 7.61 0.47 -8.69
N PHE A 8 7.72 1.75 -8.30
CA PHE A 8 7.64 2.20 -6.92
C PHE A 8 6.46 3.13 -6.72
N LEU A 9 5.97 3.19 -5.47
CA LEU A 9 4.96 4.17 -5.08
C LEU A 9 5.55 5.60 -5.10
N GLU A 10 4.72 6.59 -5.35
CA GLU A 10 5.05 8.01 -5.26
C GLU A 10 4.83 8.55 -3.82
N ASP A 11 4.97 7.69 -2.83
CA ASP A 11 4.82 8.06 -1.42
C ASP A 11 6.17 7.92 -0.68
N PRO A 12 6.79 9.04 -0.28
CA PRO A 12 8.06 9.01 0.43
C PRO A 12 7.99 8.28 1.78
N THR A 13 6.86 8.37 2.48
CA THR A 13 6.70 7.78 3.81
C THR A 13 6.64 6.26 3.70
N ASP A 14 5.85 5.74 2.76
CA ASP A 14 5.71 4.30 2.51
C ASP A 14 7.03 3.71 1.98
N MET A 15 7.65 4.39 1.02
CA MET A 15 8.88 3.87 0.41
C MET A 15 10.07 3.88 1.37
N VAL A 16 10.28 4.97 2.11
CA VAL A 16 11.35 5.04 3.11
C VAL A 16 11.09 4.06 4.26
N GLY A 17 9.84 3.98 4.76
CA GLY A 17 9.46 3.02 5.80
C GLY A 17 9.69 1.57 5.36
N THR A 18 9.34 1.22 4.12
CA THR A 18 9.60 -0.11 3.55
C THR A 18 11.10 -0.42 3.48
N VAL A 19 11.92 0.54 3.07
CA VAL A 19 13.37 0.36 3.02
C VAL A 19 13.97 0.24 4.42
N LEU A 20 13.47 0.99 5.40
CA LEU A 20 13.89 0.87 6.80
C LEU A 20 13.57 -0.52 7.36
N LEU A 21 12.38 -1.09 7.08
CA LEU A 21 12.05 -2.47 7.43
C LEU A 21 13.07 -3.46 6.84
N TRP A 22 13.37 -3.33 5.55
CA TRP A 22 14.37 -4.17 4.89
C TRP A 22 15.75 -4.06 5.53
N LEU A 23 16.13 -2.86 6.01
CA LEU A 23 17.39 -2.62 6.73
C LEU A 23 17.35 -3.11 8.19
N GLY A 24 16.25 -3.69 8.66
CA GLY A 24 16.05 -4.11 10.05
C GLY A 24 15.93 -2.94 11.03
N LYS A 25 15.45 -1.80 10.55
CA LYS A 25 15.22 -0.57 11.33
C LYS A 25 13.73 -0.38 11.61
N ASP A 26 13.43 0.50 12.57
CA ASP A 26 12.06 0.95 12.80
C ASP A 26 11.56 1.75 11.58
N PRO A 27 10.49 1.32 10.89
CA PRO A 27 9.94 2.05 9.75
C PRO A 27 9.41 3.45 10.12
N ASN A 28 9.17 3.67 11.41
CA ASN A 28 8.72 4.94 11.95
C ASN A 28 9.85 5.82 12.48
N SER A 29 11.10 5.41 12.33
CA SER A 29 12.26 6.20 12.74
C SER A 29 12.21 7.61 12.15
N GLN A 30 12.55 8.59 12.98
CA GLN A 30 12.73 9.99 12.60
C GLN A 30 14.20 10.41 12.77
N SER A 31 15.11 9.46 12.78
CA SER A 31 16.55 9.71 12.79
C SER A 31 17.03 10.14 11.40
N GLU A 32 17.80 11.23 11.33
CA GLU A 32 18.44 11.66 10.09
C GLU A 32 19.43 10.61 9.55
N ASP A 33 20.07 9.84 10.44
CA ASP A 33 21.02 8.81 10.02
C ASP A 33 20.30 7.61 9.40
N ASP A 34 19.16 7.21 9.95
CA ASP A 34 18.32 6.18 9.35
C ASP A 34 17.75 6.65 7.99
N LEU A 35 17.35 7.92 7.88
CA LEU A 35 16.91 8.50 6.60
C LEU A 35 18.02 8.48 5.55
N LYS A 36 19.25 8.84 5.90
CA LYS A 36 20.42 8.77 4.99
C LYS A 36 20.71 7.33 4.54
N LEU A 37 20.57 6.36 5.44
CA LEU A 37 20.73 4.94 5.09
C LEU A 37 19.65 4.49 4.08
N ALA A 38 18.39 4.86 4.31
CA ALA A 38 17.30 4.54 3.41
C ALA A 38 17.46 5.23 2.05
N GLU A 39 17.82 6.52 2.01
CA GLU A 39 18.11 7.27 0.78
C GLU A 39 19.24 6.62 -0.01
N ALA A 40 20.34 6.25 0.64
CA ALA A 40 21.47 5.59 -0.02
C ALA A 40 21.06 4.22 -0.63
N ALA A 41 20.15 3.49 0.03
CA ALA A 41 19.63 2.24 -0.49
C ALA A 41 18.71 2.47 -1.69
N LEU A 42 17.82 3.47 -1.63
CA LEU A 42 16.94 3.87 -2.72
C LEU A 42 17.74 4.30 -3.96
N LEU A 43 18.77 5.13 -3.79
CA LEU A 43 19.63 5.59 -4.89
C LEU A 43 20.33 4.44 -5.61
N LYS A 44 20.69 3.35 -4.91
CA LYS A 44 21.30 2.15 -5.54
C LYS A 44 20.32 1.44 -6.49
N VAL A 45 19.03 1.43 -6.18
CA VAL A 45 18.03 0.77 -7.02
C VAL A 45 17.40 1.70 -8.05
N ARG A 46 17.58 3.03 -7.90
CA ARG A 46 16.99 4.05 -8.79
C ARG A 46 17.19 3.76 -10.28
N PRO A 47 18.38 3.32 -10.76
CA PRO A 47 18.60 3.03 -12.18
C PRO A 47 17.72 1.92 -12.76
N TYR A 48 17.10 1.10 -11.92
CA TYR A 48 16.26 -0.04 -12.31
C TYR A 48 14.76 0.28 -12.21
N ILE A 49 14.41 1.44 -11.64
CA ILE A 49 13.02 1.85 -11.48
C ILE A 49 12.53 2.48 -12.78
N ARG A 50 11.51 1.87 -13.38
CA ARG A 50 10.87 2.34 -14.59
C ARG A 50 9.86 3.42 -14.28
N THR A 51 9.00 3.20 -13.27
CA THR A 51 7.88 4.06 -12.92
C THR A 51 7.88 4.38 -11.43
N ILE A 52 7.61 5.63 -11.06
CA ILE A 52 7.35 6.05 -9.69
C ILE A 52 5.97 6.70 -9.72
N HIS A 53 4.94 5.95 -9.32
CA HIS A 53 3.55 6.41 -9.34
C HIS A 53 2.67 5.48 -8.50
N SER A 54 1.77 6.05 -7.68
CA SER A 54 0.98 5.28 -6.70
C SER A 54 -0.25 4.56 -7.27
N SER A 55 -0.52 4.65 -8.58
CA SER A 55 -1.64 3.92 -9.21
C SER A 55 -1.30 3.32 -10.59
N GLN A 56 -0.32 3.87 -11.32
CA GLN A 56 0.02 3.39 -12.67
C GLN A 56 0.46 1.91 -12.68
N TYR A 57 1.10 1.44 -11.61
CA TYR A 57 1.56 0.05 -11.50
C TYR A 57 0.44 -0.99 -11.64
N ILE A 58 -0.82 -0.63 -11.39
CA ILE A 58 -1.98 -1.52 -11.57
C ILE A 58 -2.09 -1.91 -13.04
N GLU A 59 -2.05 -0.92 -13.93
CA GLU A 59 -2.09 -1.15 -15.38
C GLU A 59 -0.79 -1.77 -15.89
N ASP A 60 0.36 -1.31 -15.40
CA ASP A 60 1.67 -1.82 -15.81
C ASP A 60 1.80 -3.33 -15.48
N LEU A 61 1.34 -3.76 -14.30
CA LEU A 61 1.28 -5.18 -13.92
C LEU A 61 0.28 -5.96 -14.81
N ALA A 62 -0.95 -5.43 -14.96
CA ALA A 62 -1.99 -6.08 -15.76
C ALA A 62 -1.58 -6.24 -17.24
N ASN A 63 -0.74 -5.34 -17.74
CA ASN A 63 -0.21 -5.39 -19.09
C ASN A 63 1.10 -6.17 -19.24
N GLY A 64 1.76 -6.53 -18.13
CA GLY A 64 3.07 -7.18 -18.14
C GLY A 64 4.23 -6.23 -18.46
N GLU A 65 4.03 -4.93 -18.28
CA GLU A 65 5.03 -3.91 -18.55
C GLU A 65 6.07 -3.78 -17.44
N VAL A 66 5.70 -4.21 -16.22
CA VAL A 66 6.60 -4.35 -15.08
C VAL A 66 6.43 -5.75 -14.46
N CYS A 67 7.50 -6.30 -13.91
CA CYS A 67 7.48 -7.61 -13.27
C CYS A 67 7.57 -7.54 -11.75
N ILE A 68 7.93 -6.40 -11.20
CA ILE A 68 7.93 -6.13 -9.75
C ILE A 68 7.34 -4.74 -9.52
N ALA A 69 6.43 -4.65 -8.57
CA ALA A 69 5.92 -3.39 -8.07
C ALA A 69 5.90 -3.39 -6.54
N VAL A 70 6.27 -2.27 -5.94
CA VAL A 70 5.83 -1.96 -4.58
C VAL A 70 4.43 -1.37 -4.72
N GLY A 71 3.45 -1.98 -4.09
CA GLY A 71 2.06 -1.61 -4.27
C GLY A 71 1.17 -2.05 -3.12
N TYR A 72 -0.06 -1.63 -3.17
CA TYR A 72 -1.08 -1.93 -2.18
C TYR A 72 -1.77 -3.27 -2.50
N SER A 73 -2.10 -4.03 -1.46
CA SER A 73 -2.61 -5.40 -1.62
C SER A 73 -3.83 -5.52 -2.54
N GLY A 74 -4.86 -4.71 -2.31
CA GLY A 74 -6.08 -4.74 -3.13
C GLY A 74 -5.85 -4.32 -4.57
N ASP A 75 -4.98 -3.35 -4.81
CA ASP A 75 -4.63 -2.88 -6.16
C ASP A 75 -3.94 -3.97 -6.97
N VAL A 76 -3.05 -4.75 -6.34
CA VAL A 76 -2.38 -5.88 -7.01
C VAL A 76 -3.39 -6.97 -7.39
N LEU A 77 -4.39 -7.22 -6.54
CA LEU A 77 -5.47 -8.15 -6.88
C LEU A 77 -6.35 -7.61 -8.01
N GLN A 78 -6.61 -6.30 -8.03
CA GLN A 78 -7.31 -5.67 -9.17
C GLN A 78 -6.50 -5.77 -10.47
N ALA A 79 -5.17 -5.62 -10.41
CA ALA A 79 -4.31 -5.83 -11.58
C ALA A 79 -4.42 -7.26 -12.11
N ARG A 80 -4.44 -8.26 -11.21
CA ARG A 80 -4.66 -9.68 -11.56
C ARG A 80 -5.99 -9.89 -12.26
N ASP A 81 -7.06 -9.35 -11.69
CA ASP A 81 -8.40 -9.49 -12.27
C ASP A 81 -8.48 -8.83 -13.66
N ARG A 82 -7.91 -7.64 -13.84
CA ARG A 82 -7.84 -6.95 -15.15
C ARG A 82 -7.04 -7.74 -16.19
N ALA A 83 -5.93 -8.35 -15.79
CA ALA A 83 -5.15 -9.21 -16.70
C ALA A 83 -5.98 -10.41 -17.17
N ALA A 84 -6.70 -11.06 -16.24
CA ALA A 84 -7.58 -12.19 -16.55
C ALA A 84 -8.75 -11.78 -17.46
N GLU A 85 -9.41 -10.66 -17.18
CA GLU A 85 -10.50 -10.11 -18.01
C GLU A 85 -10.03 -9.77 -19.43
N ALA A 86 -8.78 -9.33 -19.57
CA ALA A 86 -8.15 -9.04 -20.86
C ALA A 86 -7.62 -10.31 -21.58
N GLY A 87 -7.83 -11.51 -21.02
CA GLY A 87 -7.36 -12.76 -21.57
C GLY A 87 -5.84 -12.94 -21.56
N LYS A 88 -5.13 -12.24 -20.66
CA LYS A 88 -3.69 -12.33 -20.51
C LYS A 88 -3.31 -13.40 -19.51
N GLU A 89 -2.41 -14.29 -19.87
CA GLU A 89 -1.86 -15.34 -19.00
C GLU A 89 -0.68 -14.79 -18.17
N ILE A 90 -0.94 -13.80 -17.30
CA ILE A 90 0.06 -13.19 -16.42
C ILE A 90 -0.22 -13.63 -14.98
N ASP A 91 0.72 -14.33 -14.34
CA ASP A 91 0.62 -14.72 -12.93
C ASP A 91 1.05 -13.56 -12.04
N ILE A 92 0.08 -12.80 -11.54
CA ILE A 92 0.28 -11.67 -10.63
C ILE A 92 -0.01 -12.12 -9.21
N ARG A 93 0.95 -11.93 -8.30
CA ARG A 93 0.84 -12.30 -6.89
C ARG A 93 1.22 -11.13 -5.99
N PHE A 94 0.43 -10.90 -4.95
CA PHE A 94 0.81 -10.03 -3.85
C PHE A 94 1.58 -10.84 -2.80
N VAL A 95 2.72 -10.33 -2.37
CA VAL A 95 3.57 -11.00 -1.37
C VAL A 95 3.96 -10.02 -0.28
N ILE A 96 3.69 -10.37 0.97
CA ILE A 96 4.22 -9.67 2.13
C ILE A 96 5.63 -10.20 2.38
N PRO A 97 6.67 -9.36 2.35
CA PRO A 97 8.06 -9.78 2.59
C PRO A 97 8.24 -10.41 3.97
N ARG A 98 9.27 -11.25 4.12
CA ARG A 98 9.61 -11.86 5.42
C ARG A 98 10.03 -10.83 6.47
N GLU A 99 10.55 -9.71 6.04
CA GLU A 99 10.93 -8.57 6.88
C GLU A 99 9.70 -7.83 7.45
N GLY A 100 8.53 -8.03 6.86
CA GLY A 100 7.29 -7.37 7.21
C GLY A 100 6.83 -6.38 6.16
N ALA A 101 5.79 -5.63 6.46
CA ALA A 101 5.24 -4.57 5.62
C ALA A 101 4.63 -3.46 6.48
N LEU A 102 4.40 -2.31 5.85
CA LEU A 102 3.59 -1.27 6.46
C LEU A 102 2.10 -1.65 6.37
N MET A 103 1.37 -1.24 7.37
CA MET A 103 -0.09 -1.43 7.48
C MET A 103 -0.73 -0.09 7.83
N TRP A 104 -1.84 0.22 7.18
CA TRP A 104 -2.63 1.40 7.50
C TRP A 104 -4.12 1.06 7.55
N PHE A 105 -4.89 2.00 8.07
CA PHE A 105 -6.34 1.92 8.11
C PHE A 105 -6.92 3.19 7.52
N ASP A 106 -7.73 3.06 6.48
CA ASP A 106 -8.52 4.16 5.97
C ASP A 106 -9.65 4.48 6.95
N THR A 107 -9.80 5.76 7.27
CA THR A 107 -10.77 6.24 8.24
C THR A 107 -11.63 7.34 7.65
N LEU A 108 -12.89 7.40 8.07
CA LEU A 108 -13.79 8.49 7.76
C LEU A 108 -13.83 9.45 8.94
N ALA A 109 -13.64 10.74 8.69
CA ALA A 109 -13.73 11.79 9.70
C ALA A 109 -14.75 12.85 9.28
N ILE A 110 -15.43 13.43 10.26
CA ILE A 110 -16.34 14.56 10.06
C ILE A 110 -15.68 15.80 10.63
N PRO A 111 -15.37 16.83 9.82
CA PRO A 111 -14.85 18.10 10.33
C PRO A 111 -15.78 18.71 11.37
N ALA A 112 -15.22 19.39 12.39
CA ALA A 112 -16.00 19.97 13.46
C ALA A 112 -16.98 21.07 12.99
N ASP A 113 -16.64 21.72 11.88
CA ASP A 113 -17.43 22.77 11.22
C ASP A 113 -18.22 22.27 10.00
N ALA A 114 -18.42 20.97 9.86
CA ALA A 114 -19.19 20.41 8.76
C ALA A 114 -20.59 20.97 8.69
N ALA A 115 -21.02 21.47 7.53
CA ALA A 115 -22.34 22.08 7.34
C ALA A 115 -23.52 21.09 7.54
N HIS A 116 -23.27 19.80 7.28
CA HIS A 116 -24.30 18.74 7.34
C HIS A 116 -23.80 17.49 8.06
N PRO A 117 -23.43 17.57 9.36
CA PRO A 117 -22.86 16.44 10.09
C PRO A 117 -23.83 15.25 10.21
N GLY A 118 -25.13 15.50 10.27
CA GLY A 118 -26.15 14.45 10.28
C GLY A 118 -26.15 13.59 9.02
N ASN A 119 -25.96 14.21 7.85
CA ASN A 119 -25.83 13.47 6.58
C ASN A 119 -24.53 12.65 6.53
N ALA A 120 -23.43 13.20 7.05
CA ALA A 120 -22.17 12.49 7.14
C ALA A 120 -22.28 11.25 8.04
N HIS A 121 -22.90 11.38 9.22
CA HIS A 121 -23.19 10.24 10.09
C HIS A 121 -24.07 9.20 9.42
N ALA A 122 -25.12 9.62 8.68
CA ALA A 122 -26.01 8.70 7.96
C ALA A 122 -25.22 7.92 6.89
N PHE A 123 -24.32 8.58 6.16
CA PHE A 123 -23.44 7.96 5.17
C PHE A 123 -22.47 6.96 5.80
N ILE A 124 -21.78 7.35 6.87
CA ILE A 124 -20.85 6.45 7.60
C ILE A 124 -21.60 5.22 8.11
N ASN A 125 -22.79 5.42 8.73
CA ASN A 125 -23.61 4.32 9.23
C ASN A 125 -24.07 3.39 8.08
N TYR A 126 -24.35 3.93 6.90
CA TYR A 126 -24.65 3.12 5.72
C TYR A 126 -23.47 2.25 5.30
N LEU A 127 -22.25 2.83 5.23
CA LEU A 127 -21.04 2.10 4.87
C LEU A 127 -20.66 1.01 5.91
N LEU A 128 -21.03 1.21 7.17
CA LEU A 128 -20.78 0.24 8.24
C LEU A 128 -21.77 -0.94 8.27
N ARG A 129 -22.82 -0.95 7.45
CA ARG A 129 -23.69 -2.12 7.32
C ARG A 129 -22.89 -3.31 6.80
N PRO A 130 -23.04 -4.51 7.41
CA PRO A 130 -22.25 -5.67 7.02
C PRO A 130 -22.30 -5.99 5.53
N GLU A 131 -23.48 -5.94 4.93
CA GLU A 131 -23.68 -6.20 3.51
C GLU A 131 -23.00 -5.15 2.60
N VAL A 132 -23.00 -3.89 3.02
CA VAL A 132 -22.34 -2.81 2.27
C VAL A 132 -20.83 -2.90 2.42
N ALA A 133 -20.31 -3.13 3.64
CA ALA A 133 -18.90 -3.30 3.90
C ALA A 133 -18.32 -4.51 3.16
N ALA A 134 -19.06 -5.63 3.11
CA ALA A 134 -18.65 -6.81 2.34
C ALA A 134 -18.65 -6.53 0.83
N ALA A 135 -19.68 -5.86 0.31
CA ALA A 135 -19.74 -5.47 -1.11
C ALA A 135 -18.56 -4.57 -1.49
N ASN A 136 -18.23 -3.57 -0.65
CA ASN A 136 -17.05 -2.73 -0.84
C ASN A 136 -15.76 -3.56 -0.86
N SER A 137 -15.53 -4.41 0.15
CA SER A 137 -14.33 -5.26 0.24
C SER A 137 -14.20 -6.16 -1.00
N ASN A 138 -15.29 -6.80 -1.44
CA ASN A 138 -15.30 -7.65 -2.63
C ASN A 138 -14.97 -6.89 -3.91
N PHE A 139 -15.40 -5.62 -4.01
CA PHE A 139 -15.16 -4.77 -5.18
C PHE A 139 -13.73 -4.23 -5.23
N VAL A 140 -13.26 -3.61 -4.12
CA VAL A 140 -11.92 -2.99 -4.07
C VAL A 140 -10.80 -3.98 -3.74
N LYS A 141 -11.13 -5.22 -3.37
CA LYS A 141 -10.19 -6.30 -3.02
C LYS A 141 -9.36 -6.05 -1.76
N TYR A 142 -9.74 -5.10 -0.92
CA TYR A 142 -9.10 -4.85 0.37
C TYR A 142 -9.84 -5.55 1.52
N ALA A 143 -9.12 -5.86 2.58
CA ALA A 143 -9.72 -6.39 3.79
C ALA A 143 -10.69 -5.38 4.43
N THR A 144 -11.81 -5.88 4.94
CA THR A 144 -12.72 -5.04 5.74
C THR A 144 -12.36 -5.09 7.22
N ALA A 145 -12.42 -3.92 7.89
CA ALA A 145 -12.32 -3.84 9.34
C ALA A 145 -13.65 -4.22 10.05
N ASN A 146 -14.73 -4.38 9.31
CA ASN A 146 -16.04 -4.76 9.85
C ASN A 146 -16.12 -6.29 10.01
N THR A 147 -15.96 -6.78 11.23
CA THR A 147 -15.98 -8.23 11.53
C THR A 147 -17.32 -8.89 11.19
N ALA A 148 -18.44 -8.16 11.29
CA ALA A 148 -19.76 -8.70 10.92
C ALA A 148 -19.93 -8.89 9.40
N ALA A 149 -19.11 -8.21 8.58
CA ALA A 149 -19.11 -8.34 7.14
C ALA A 149 -18.36 -9.59 6.64
N LEU A 150 -17.44 -10.16 7.44
CA LEU A 150 -16.54 -11.23 7.01
C LEU A 150 -17.26 -12.45 6.43
N ALA A 151 -18.43 -12.81 6.96
CA ALA A 151 -19.21 -13.93 6.44
C ALA A 151 -19.75 -13.72 5.02
N GLN A 152 -19.83 -12.46 4.56
CA GLN A 152 -20.33 -12.06 3.25
C GLN A 152 -19.20 -11.65 2.29
N VAL A 153 -17.96 -11.61 2.75
CA VAL A 153 -16.79 -11.43 1.88
C VAL A 153 -16.57 -12.71 1.07
N ASN A 154 -16.27 -12.56 -0.22
CA ASN A 154 -16.00 -13.68 -1.12
C ASN A 154 -14.93 -14.61 -0.54
N GLU A 155 -15.15 -15.91 -0.66
CA GLU A 155 -14.26 -16.92 -0.06
C GLU A 155 -12.83 -16.83 -0.60
N GLU A 156 -12.66 -16.59 -1.90
CA GLU A 156 -11.35 -16.39 -2.52
C GLU A 156 -10.60 -15.24 -1.84
N LEU A 157 -11.24 -14.08 -1.66
CA LEU A 157 -10.63 -12.91 -1.02
C LEU A 157 -10.33 -13.17 0.45
N ARG A 158 -11.27 -13.79 1.16
CA ARG A 158 -11.14 -14.09 2.59
C ARG A 158 -10.01 -15.08 2.89
N ASN A 159 -9.72 -15.99 1.96
CA ASN A 159 -8.66 -16.99 2.09
C ASN A 159 -7.31 -16.53 1.50
N ASP A 160 -7.25 -15.34 0.87
CA ASP A 160 -6.00 -14.80 0.36
C ASP A 160 -5.15 -14.25 1.52
N ALA A 161 -3.99 -14.88 1.75
CA ALA A 161 -3.08 -14.51 2.83
C ALA A 161 -2.41 -13.12 2.64
N GLY A 162 -2.43 -12.57 1.43
CA GLY A 162 -1.99 -11.20 1.14
C GLY A 162 -3.01 -10.15 1.61
N ILE A 163 -4.29 -10.53 1.71
CA ILE A 163 -5.39 -9.65 2.15
C ILE A 163 -5.75 -9.90 3.61
N TYR A 164 -5.88 -11.16 4.00
CA TYR A 164 -6.14 -11.58 5.37
C TYR A 164 -4.95 -12.39 5.90
N PRO A 165 -3.84 -11.72 6.27
CA PRO A 165 -2.61 -12.38 6.71
C PRO A 165 -2.80 -13.20 7.98
N THR A 166 -2.01 -14.28 8.10
CA THR A 166 -2.00 -15.13 9.28
C THR A 166 -1.54 -14.37 10.53
N PRO A 167 -1.82 -14.86 11.75
CA PRO A 167 -1.33 -14.21 12.98
C PRO A 167 0.18 -13.96 12.97
N GLU A 168 0.97 -14.91 12.49
CA GLU A 168 2.45 -14.82 12.43
C GLU A 168 2.91 -13.73 11.46
N VAL A 169 2.18 -13.52 10.37
CA VAL A 169 2.47 -12.43 9.42
C VAL A 169 2.06 -11.09 10.03
N LYS A 170 0.91 -11.03 10.72
CA LYS A 170 0.44 -9.80 11.39
C LYS A 170 1.42 -9.25 12.40
N GLU A 171 2.16 -10.11 13.12
CA GLU A 171 3.20 -9.68 14.07
C GLU A 171 4.34 -8.88 13.41
N ARG A 172 4.51 -9.01 12.10
CA ARG A 172 5.53 -8.30 11.31
C ARG A 172 4.99 -7.09 10.56
N LEU A 173 3.68 -6.81 10.68
CA LEU A 173 3.09 -5.62 10.10
C LEU A 173 3.26 -4.44 11.06
N GLN A 174 3.69 -3.30 10.53
CA GLN A 174 3.93 -2.10 11.32
C GLN A 174 3.01 -0.97 10.86
N PRO A 175 2.32 -0.28 11.79
CA PRO A 175 1.52 0.87 11.41
C PRO A 175 2.43 1.99 10.91
N ASN A 176 1.98 2.70 9.87
CA ASN A 176 2.64 3.91 9.43
C ASN A 176 2.17 5.07 10.32
N LEU A 177 3.08 5.66 11.10
CA LEU A 177 2.78 6.72 12.06
C LEU A 177 3.11 8.10 11.48
N ALA A 178 2.34 9.10 11.91
CA ALA A 178 2.59 10.48 11.52
C ALA A 178 4.00 10.93 11.93
N LYS A 179 4.66 11.65 11.04
CA LYS A 179 6.00 12.21 11.27
C LYS A 179 5.91 13.66 11.72
N SER A 180 6.93 14.14 12.42
CA SER A 180 7.06 15.56 12.75
C SER A 180 7.21 16.41 11.48
N ALA A 181 6.79 17.66 11.52
CA ALA A 181 6.93 18.57 10.39
C ALA A 181 8.40 18.79 9.99
N GLU A 182 9.34 18.71 10.93
CA GLU A 182 10.77 18.82 10.67
C GLU A 182 11.27 17.60 9.88
N PHE A 183 10.96 16.40 10.36
CA PHE A 183 11.35 15.17 9.67
C PHE A 183 10.68 15.05 8.31
N THR A 184 9.41 15.45 8.17
CA THR A 184 8.70 15.45 6.87
C THR A 184 9.42 16.31 5.83
N ARG A 185 9.96 17.48 6.23
CA ARG A 185 10.76 18.32 5.32
C ARG A 185 12.07 17.62 4.90
N ALA A 186 12.75 16.93 5.82
CA ALA A 186 13.94 16.17 5.51
C ALA A 186 13.63 14.99 4.56
N LEU A 187 12.58 14.24 4.88
CA LEU A 187 12.07 13.12 4.07
C LEU A 187 11.74 13.56 2.64
N ASN A 188 11.02 14.67 2.46
CA ASN A 188 10.67 15.19 1.14
C ASN A 188 11.91 15.63 0.33
N ARG A 189 12.94 16.17 0.97
CA ARG A 189 14.21 16.49 0.29
C ARG A 189 14.92 15.22 -0.18
N ALA A 190 15.06 14.21 0.69
CA ALA A 190 15.68 12.94 0.34
C ALA A 190 14.89 12.23 -0.79
N TRP A 191 13.57 12.29 -0.73
CA TRP A 191 12.71 11.76 -1.78
C TRP A 191 12.88 12.49 -3.11
N THR A 192 12.92 13.82 -3.11
CA THR A 192 13.16 14.62 -4.33
C THR A 192 14.51 14.25 -4.94
N HIS A 193 15.57 14.12 -4.12
CA HIS A 193 16.89 13.67 -4.58
C HIS A 193 16.81 12.28 -5.21
N PHE A 194 16.12 11.31 -4.58
CA PHE A 194 15.92 9.97 -5.15
C PHE A 194 15.19 10.04 -6.50
N VAL A 195 14.07 10.76 -6.59
CA VAL A 195 13.25 10.81 -7.82
C VAL A 195 14.00 11.47 -8.96
N THR A 196 14.68 12.58 -8.70
CA THR A 196 15.37 13.40 -9.72
C THR A 196 16.80 12.94 -10.01
N GLY A 197 17.43 12.22 -9.10
CA GLY A 197 18.84 11.84 -9.18
C GLY A 197 19.81 13.03 -8.96
N ARG A 198 19.34 14.12 -8.33
CA ARG A 198 20.09 15.36 -8.12
C ARG A 198 19.93 15.89 -6.71
#